data_0b80675a555d15e62ad21db39c831e16
#
_entry.id   0b80675a555d15e62ad21db39c831e16
#
_cell.length_a   1.000
_cell.length_b   1.000
_cell.length_c   1.000
_cell.angle_alpha   90.00
_cell.angle_beta   90.00
_cell.angle_gamma   90.00
#
_symmetry.space_group_name_H-M   'P 1'
#
loop_
_entity.id
_entity.type
_entity.pdbx_description
1 polymer ?
#
loop_
_entity_poly.entity_id
_entity_poly.type
_entity_poly.pdbx_seq_one_letter_code
_entity_poly.pdbx_strand_id
1 'polypeptide(L)' 'MSEYTKYLRWLYRRNLLKARGEELNHGIIGKLNRKIRKYEKENM' A
#
# COMPACT_ATOMS: atom_id res chain seq x y z
N MET A 1 -11.06 2.77 12.82
CA MET A 1 -10.17 1.67 12.44
C MET A 1 -8.80 1.86 13.05
N SER A 2 -8.15 0.77 13.45
CA SER A 2 -6.79 0.84 13.92
C SER A 2 -5.85 1.13 12.75
N GLU A 3 -4.67 1.65 13.04
CA GLU A 3 -3.68 1.90 12.00
C GLU A 3 -3.20 0.61 11.35
N TYR A 4 -3.15 -0.46 12.12
CA TYR A 4 -2.78 -1.76 11.60
C TYR A 4 -3.78 -2.24 10.54
N THR A 5 -5.07 -2.03 10.78
CA THR A 5 -6.10 -2.39 9.81
C THR A 5 -5.95 -1.60 8.52
N LYS A 6 -5.64 -0.31 8.63
CA LYS A 6 -5.37 0.52 7.45
C LYS A 6 -4.16 0.00 6.68
N TYR A 7 -3.12 -0.38 7.39
CA TYR A 7 -1.91 -0.93 6.80
C TYR A 7 -2.20 -2.20 5.99
N LEU A 8 -2.99 -3.11 6.55
CA LEU A 8 -3.38 -4.33 5.84
C LEU A 8 -4.18 -4.01 4.58
N ARG A 9 -5.04 -2.99 4.61
CA ARG A 9 -5.79 -2.55 3.44
C ARG A 9 -4.88 -1.99 2.36
N TRP A 10 -3.87 -1.23 2.74
CA TRP A 10 -2.90 -0.71 1.78
C TRP A 10 -2.13 -1.84 1.09
N LEU A 11 -1.71 -2.84 1.85
CA LEU A 11 -1.02 -4.01 1.28
C LEU A 11 -1.91 -4.74 0.28
N TYR A 12 -3.15 -5.01 0.67
CA TYR A 12 -4.10 -5.71 -0.18
C TYR A 12 -4.34 -4.92 -1.47
N ARG A 13 -4.62 -3.64 -1.33
CA ARG A 13 -4.90 -2.79 -2.49
C ARG A 13 -3.71 -2.69 -3.42
N ARG A 14 -2.52 -2.52 -2.87
CA ARG A 14 -1.30 -2.47 -3.69
C ARG A 14 -1.14 -3.75 -4.50
N ASN A 15 -1.27 -4.90 -3.85
CA ASN A 15 -1.09 -6.17 -4.53
C ASN A 15 -2.16 -6.38 -5.61
N LEU A 16 -3.39 -5.97 -5.34
CA LEU A 16 -4.47 -6.06 -6.31
C LEU A 16 -4.20 -5.19 -7.53
N LEU A 17 -3.75 -3.96 -7.32
CA LEU A 17 -3.43 -3.05 -8.41
C LEU A 17 -2.25 -3.54 -9.26
N LYS A 18 -1.27 -4.14 -8.63
CA LYS A 18 -0.15 -4.74 -9.36
C LYS A 18 -0.61 -5.90 -10.23
N ALA A 19 -1.52 -6.71 -9.71
CA ALA A 19 -2.06 -7.84 -10.47
C ALA A 19 -2.90 -7.39 -11.65
N ARG A 20 -3.59 -6.25 -11.51
CA ARG A 20 -4.44 -5.71 -12.57
C ARG A 20 -3.68 -4.97 -13.66
N GLY A 21 -2.60 -4.32 -13.31
CA GLY A 21 -1.82 -3.56 -14.28
C GLY A 21 -0.94 -2.56 -13.58
N GLU A 22 0.29 -2.96 -13.30
CA GLU A 22 1.23 -2.13 -12.55
C GLU A 22 1.50 -0.80 -13.24
N GLU A 23 1.68 -0.82 -14.55
CA GLU A 23 1.97 0.39 -15.31
C GLU A 23 0.82 1.39 -15.29
N LEU A 24 -0.41 0.90 -15.43
CA LEU A 24 -1.59 1.75 -15.44
C LEU A 24 -1.87 2.37 -14.07
N ASN A 25 -1.46 1.69 -13.01
CA ASN A 25 -1.74 2.12 -11.63
C ASN A 25 -0.49 2.61 -10.91
N HIS A 26 0.54 2.91 -11.65
CA HIS A 26 1.85 3.28 -11.09
C HIS A 26 1.79 4.40 -10.05
N GLY A 27 1.03 5.45 -10.32
CA GLY A 27 0.91 6.59 -9.40
C GLY A 27 0.27 6.19 -8.08
N ILE A 28 -0.81 5.40 -8.14
CA ILE A 28 -1.53 4.96 -6.95
C ILE A 28 -0.66 3.99 -6.15
N ILE A 29 -0.01 3.06 -6.84
CA ILE A 29 0.89 2.09 -6.21
C ILE A 29 2.02 2.82 -5.48
N GLY A 30 2.59 3.85 -6.08
CA GLY A 30 3.64 4.65 -5.47
C GLY A 30 3.19 5.32 -4.17
N LYS A 31 1.98 5.87 -4.17
CA LYS A 31 1.40 6.49 -2.97
C LYS A 31 1.19 5.47 -1.86
N LEU A 32 0.67 4.31 -2.22
CA LEU A 32 0.45 3.23 -1.26
C LEU A 32 1.79 2.74 -0.67
N ASN A 33 2.80 2.59 -1.52
CA ASN A 33 4.13 2.17 -1.07
C ASN A 33 4.71 3.14 -0.04
N ARG A 34 4.53 4.44 -0.24
CA ARG A 34 5.01 5.44 0.73
C ARG A 34 4.34 5.28 2.08
N LYS A 35 3.03 5.09 2.09
CA LYS A 35 2.28 4.89 3.33
C LYS A 35 2.69 3.61 4.03
N ILE A 36 2.85 2.54 3.26
CA ILE A 36 3.27 1.24 3.79
C ILE A 36 4.66 1.33 4.42
N ARG A 37 5.61 1.94 3.71
CA ARG A 37 6.97 2.10 4.22
C ARG A 37 7.02 2.94 5.49
N LYS A 38 6.26 4.01 5.52
CA LYS A 38 6.20 4.87 6.70
C LYS A 38 5.70 4.11 7.91
N TYR A 39 4.63 3.33 7.73
CA TYR A 39 4.08 2.54 8.81
C TYR A 39 5.09 1.49 9.30
N GLU A 40 5.72 0.78 8.37
CA GLU A 40 6.71 -0.24 8.72
C GLU A 40 7.90 0.36 9.47
N LYS A 41 8.35 1.52 9.03
CA LYS A 41 9.47 2.21 9.67
C LYS A 41 9.15 2.62 11.11
N GLU A 42 7.92 3.04 11.36
CA GLU A 42 7.50 3.51 12.68
C GLU A 42 7.10 2.36 13.62
N ASN A 43 6.64 1.24 13.09
CA ASN A 43 6.04 0.16 13.89
C ASN A 43 6.75 -1.19 13.78
N MET A 44 7.74 -1.28 12.96
CA MET A 44 8.52 -2.50 12.76
C MET A 44 9.99 -2.13 12.73
#